data_0578b9953533b64d0fb6ce77e00d6b25
#
_entry.id   0578b9953533b64d0fb6ce77e00d6b25
#
_cell.length_a   1.000
_cell.length_b   1.000
_cell.length_c   1.000
_cell.angle_alpha   90.00
_cell.angle_beta   90.00
_cell.angle_gamma   90.00
#
_symmetry.space_group_name_H-M   'P 1'
#
loop_
_entity.id
_entity.type
_entity.pdbx_description
1 polymer ?
#
loop_
_entity_poly.entity_id
_entity_poly.type
_entity_poly.pdbx_seq_one_letter_code
_entity_poly.pdbx_strand_id
1 'polypeptide(L)'
;MNFKKIILYKEPAISEIDIEQLTCFLETKFPIQVEVRGNIFKQFNDEQIKRLSSIRVRDVKDSFSIYEYTVDEIEFEKKLSQDSSLMDSTTKVEDAVDISEVYMYDGFELQKILRYLNEDKEVLHIVITNRLTCTFDENDNRYHARAVICANPAIISTTGIIEAPAKPREYYFEAM
;
A
#
# COMPACT_ATOMS: atom_id res chain seq x y z
N MET A 1 -14.15 17.96 5.19
CA MET A 1 -12.79 18.43 4.85
C MET A 1 -12.83 18.93 3.42
N ASN A 2 -12.37 20.16 3.17
CA ASN A 2 -12.26 20.68 1.81
C ASN A 2 -10.78 20.66 1.43
N PHE A 3 -10.34 19.60 0.76
CA PHE A 3 -9.01 19.58 0.17
C PHE A 3 -8.97 20.52 -1.03
N LYS A 4 -7.86 21.24 -1.19
CA LYS A 4 -7.59 22.11 -2.33
C LYS A 4 -6.66 21.45 -3.35
N LYS A 5 -5.93 20.44 -2.91
CA LYS A 5 -4.94 19.74 -3.73
C LYS A 5 -4.92 18.26 -3.41
N ILE A 6 -4.70 17.44 -4.44
CA ILE A 6 -4.38 16.01 -4.31
C ILE A 6 -2.93 15.80 -4.77
N ILE A 7 -2.16 15.02 -4.01
CA ILE A 7 -0.86 14.54 -4.42
C ILE A 7 -0.93 13.02 -4.55
N LEU A 8 -0.71 12.52 -5.77
CA LEU A 8 -0.67 11.09 -6.08
C LEU A 8 0.78 10.62 -6.11
N TYR A 9 1.11 9.63 -5.31
CA TYR A 9 2.40 8.94 -5.35
C TYR A 9 2.20 7.59 -6.03
N LYS A 10 3.01 7.28 -7.04
CA LYS A 10 2.90 6.03 -7.80
C LYS A 10 4.22 5.27 -7.78
N GLU A 11 4.18 4.00 -7.38
CA GLU A 11 5.32 3.10 -7.59
C GLU A 11 5.47 2.76 -9.08
N PRO A 12 6.71 2.68 -9.62
CA PRO A 12 6.95 2.47 -11.05
C PRO A 12 6.39 1.17 -11.62
N ALA A 13 6.35 0.11 -10.81
CA ALA A 13 5.87 -1.21 -11.25
C ALA A 13 4.35 -1.29 -11.47
N ILE A 14 3.61 -0.25 -11.13
CA ILE A 14 2.15 -0.22 -11.32
C ILE A 14 1.84 0.16 -12.76
N SER A 15 1.62 -0.83 -13.62
CA SER A 15 1.21 -0.64 -15.02
C SER A 15 -0.32 -0.63 -15.19
N GLU A 16 -1.05 -1.20 -14.25
CA GLU A 16 -2.49 -1.41 -14.32
C GLU A 16 -3.31 -0.13 -14.17
N ILE A 17 -2.70 0.92 -13.61
CA ILE A 17 -3.36 2.20 -13.41
C ILE A 17 -2.79 3.23 -14.40
N ASP A 18 -3.63 3.68 -15.32
CA ASP A 18 -3.34 4.84 -16.15
C ASP A 18 -3.48 6.12 -15.30
N ILE A 19 -2.31 6.64 -14.88
CA ILE A 19 -2.26 7.78 -13.97
C ILE A 19 -2.73 9.07 -14.63
N GLU A 20 -2.58 9.18 -15.95
CA GLU A 20 -3.01 10.37 -16.70
C GLU A 20 -4.54 10.40 -16.79
N GLN A 21 -5.17 9.27 -17.09
CA GLN A 21 -6.62 9.15 -17.06
C GLN A 21 -7.19 9.39 -15.66
N LEU A 22 -6.55 8.85 -14.63
CA LEU A 22 -6.96 9.08 -13.24
C LEU A 22 -6.89 10.56 -12.88
N THR A 23 -5.79 11.22 -13.23
CA THR A 23 -5.59 12.65 -12.97
C THR A 23 -6.69 13.48 -13.67
N CYS A 24 -6.89 13.25 -14.94
CA CYS A 24 -7.93 13.93 -15.74
C CYS A 24 -9.34 13.72 -15.15
N PHE A 25 -9.64 12.49 -14.72
CA PHE A 25 -10.91 12.17 -14.07
C PHE A 25 -11.09 12.96 -12.77
N LEU A 26 -10.09 12.98 -11.91
CA LEU A 26 -10.15 13.68 -10.62
C LEU A 26 -10.34 15.18 -10.81
N GLU A 27 -9.57 15.82 -11.71
CA GLU A 27 -9.68 17.25 -12.00
C GLU A 27 -11.02 17.62 -12.68
N THR A 28 -11.58 16.69 -13.46
CA THR A 28 -12.89 16.90 -14.08
C THR A 28 -14.04 16.78 -13.06
N LYS A 29 -13.91 15.88 -12.08
CA LYS A 29 -14.98 15.62 -11.10
C LYS A 29 -14.94 16.55 -9.89
N PHE A 30 -13.76 17.01 -9.55
CA PHE A 30 -13.54 17.85 -8.38
C PHE A 30 -12.80 19.13 -8.77
N PRO A 31 -13.19 20.31 -8.25
CA PRO A 31 -12.48 21.58 -8.49
C PRO A 31 -11.18 21.62 -7.69
N ILE A 32 -10.27 20.69 -7.98
CA ILE A 32 -9.07 20.45 -7.19
C ILE A 32 -7.87 20.20 -8.11
N GLN A 33 -6.72 20.73 -7.73
CA GLN A 33 -5.47 20.50 -8.46
C GLN A 33 -4.92 19.12 -8.12
N VAL A 34 -4.48 18.35 -9.12
CA VAL A 34 -3.82 17.07 -8.93
C VAL A 34 -2.36 17.16 -9.32
N GLU A 35 -1.46 16.77 -8.42
CA GLU A 35 -0.02 16.66 -8.66
C GLU A 35 0.40 15.19 -8.58
N VAL A 36 1.11 14.71 -9.60
CA VAL A 36 1.65 13.34 -9.62
C VAL A 36 3.11 13.36 -9.20
N ARG A 37 3.46 12.52 -8.25
CA ARG A 37 4.84 12.29 -7.78
C ARG A 37 5.23 10.83 -7.99
N GLY A 38 6.54 10.59 -8.05
CA GLY A 38 7.10 9.25 -8.13
C GLY A 38 6.98 8.48 -6.81
N ASN A 39 7.66 7.34 -6.77
CA ASN A 39 7.68 6.42 -5.64
C ASN A 39 8.11 7.11 -4.34
N ILE A 40 7.20 7.20 -3.37
CA ILE A 40 7.44 7.80 -2.06
C ILE A 40 8.46 7.00 -1.24
N PHE A 41 8.48 5.69 -1.39
CA PHE A 41 9.36 4.79 -0.62
C PHE A 41 10.86 5.00 -0.96
N LYS A 42 11.18 5.56 -2.15
CA LYS A 42 12.55 5.96 -2.51
C LYS A 42 13.12 7.05 -1.61
N GLN A 43 12.26 7.81 -0.96
CA GLN A 43 12.65 8.92 -0.09
C GLN A 43 12.84 8.49 1.37
N PHE A 44 12.56 7.22 1.67
CA PHE A 44 12.66 6.69 3.02
C PHE A 44 14.12 6.62 3.47
N ASN A 45 14.36 7.12 4.68
CA ASN A 45 15.63 6.95 5.37
C ASN A 45 15.74 5.54 5.97
N ASP A 46 16.92 5.21 6.51
CA ASP A 46 17.19 3.88 7.07
C ASP A 46 16.24 3.51 8.22
N GLU A 47 15.80 4.47 9.04
CA GLU A 47 14.86 4.23 10.13
C GLU A 47 13.46 3.89 9.60
N GLN A 48 13.00 4.62 8.57
CA GLN A 48 11.72 4.35 7.92
C GLN A 48 11.73 2.99 7.22
N ILE A 49 12.83 2.60 6.58
CA ILE A 49 12.99 1.27 5.97
C ILE A 49 12.94 0.17 7.03
N LYS A 50 13.65 0.32 8.15
CA LYS A 50 13.59 -0.62 9.28
C LYS A 50 12.16 -0.76 9.79
N ARG A 51 11.47 0.36 9.97
CA ARG A 51 10.09 0.35 10.40
C ARG A 51 9.18 -0.30 9.38
N LEU A 52 9.40 -0.09 8.08
CA LEU A 52 8.66 -0.75 7.00
C LEU A 52 8.85 -2.29 7.06
N SER A 53 10.08 -2.77 7.31
CA SER A 53 10.35 -4.20 7.53
C SER A 53 9.60 -4.76 8.74
N SER A 54 9.49 -3.98 9.83
CA SER A 54 8.87 -4.43 11.08
C SER A 54 7.34 -4.53 11.04
N ILE A 55 6.68 -3.89 10.08
CA ILE A 55 5.22 -3.92 9.94
C ILE A 55 4.71 -5.01 9.00
N ARG A 56 5.58 -5.89 8.53
CA ARG A 56 5.17 -7.07 7.76
C ARG A 56 4.38 -8.03 8.63
N VAL A 57 3.27 -8.52 8.11
CA VAL A 57 2.47 -9.54 8.76
C VAL A 57 3.09 -10.90 8.47
N ARG A 58 3.60 -11.58 9.49
CA ARG A 58 4.23 -12.90 9.39
C ARG A 58 3.24 -14.04 9.63
N ASP A 59 2.27 -13.82 10.51
CA ASP A 59 1.16 -14.74 10.73
C ASP A 59 -0.15 -13.96 10.63
N VAL A 60 -1.04 -14.43 9.77
CA VAL A 60 -2.35 -13.80 9.55
C VAL A 60 -3.28 -13.91 10.77
N LYS A 61 -2.98 -14.80 11.72
CA LYS A 61 -3.79 -15.04 12.93
C LYS A 61 -3.28 -14.28 14.14
N ASP A 62 -2.05 -13.77 14.08
CA ASP A 62 -1.50 -12.98 15.16
C ASP A 62 -1.84 -11.50 14.96
N SER A 63 -2.41 -10.87 15.99
CA SER A 63 -2.55 -9.41 16.01
C SER A 63 -1.18 -8.75 15.86
N PHE A 64 -1.17 -7.52 15.37
CA PHE A 64 0.08 -6.79 15.13
C PHE A 64 1.00 -6.84 16.35
N SER A 65 2.20 -7.37 16.14
CA SER A 65 3.32 -7.29 17.06
C SER A 65 4.52 -6.72 16.31
N ILE A 66 5.30 -5.87 16.97
CA ILE A 66 6.58 -5.40 16.43
C ILE A 66 7.54 -6.57 16.48
N TYR A 67 7.87 -7.13 15.33
CA TYR A 67 8.87 -8.18 15.21
C TYR A 67 10.26 -7.56 15.10
N GLU A 68 11.25 -8.24 15.69
CA GLU A 68 12.64 -7.96 15.36
C GLU A 68 12.88 -8.33 13.89
N TYR A 69 13.47 -7.41 13.15
CA TYR A 69 13.79 -7.60 11.73
C TYR A 69 15.24 -8.04 11.58
N THR A 70 15.49 -8.87 10.59
CA THR A 70 16.85 -9.29 10.21
C THR A 70 17.50 -8.27 9.27
N VAL A 71 18.83 -8.34 9.14
CA VAL A 71 19.57 -7.50 8.19
C VAL A 71 19.09 -7.75 6.76
N ASP A 72 18.84 -9.01 6.42
CA ASP A 72 18.39 -9.42 5.07
C ASP A 72 17.01 -8.83 4.74
N GLU A 73 16.09 -8.76 5.72
CA GLU A 73 14.78 -8.13 5.54
C GLU A 73 14.89 -6.62 5.28
N ILE A 74 15.80 -5.95 5.97
CA ILE A 74 16.07 -4.52 5.72
C ILE A 74 16.64 -4.30 4.31
N GLU A 75 17.60 -5.13 3.91
CA GLU A 75 18.21 -5.04 2.57
C GLU A 75 17.16 -5.33 1.47
N PHE A 76 16.30 -6.30 1.70
CA PHE A 76 15.18 -6.58 0.80
C PHE A 76 14.25 -5.37 0.69
N GLU A 77 13.84 -4.75 1.80
CA GLU A 77 12.98 -3.55 1.76
C GLU A 77 13.67 -2.37 1.07
N LYS A 78 14.98 -2.20 1.27
CA LYS A 78 15.75 -1.18 0.54
C LYS A 78 15.69 -1.40 -0.97
N LYS A 79 15.94 -2.63 -1.42
CA LYS A 79 15.89 -2.99 -2.84
C LYS A 79 14.48 -2.75 -3.39
N LEU A 80 13.46 -3.25 -2.69
CA LEU A 80 12.06 -3.10 -3.09
C LEU A 80 11.64 -1.63 -3.17
N SER A 81 12.09 -0.79 -2.25
CA SER A 81 11.78 0.64 -2.25
C SER A 81 12.48 1.39 -3.39
N GLN A 82 13.64 0.91 -3.84
CA GLN A 82 14.38 1.49 -4.95
C GLN A 82 13.88 0.99 -6.31
N ASP A 83 13.56 -0.30 -6.39
CA ASP A 83 13.09 -0.98 -7.60
C ASP A 83 11.89 -1.88 -7.28
N SER A 84 10.71 -1.32 -7.44
CA SER A 84 9.46 -2.04 -7.19
C SER A 84 9.13 -3.09 -8.27
N SER A 85 9.89 -3.18 -9.37
CA SER A 85 9.73 -4.23 -10.39
C SER A 85 10.00 -5.63 -9.82
N LEU A 86 10.73 -5.73 -8.71
CA LEU A 86 10.97 -6.99 -8.00
C LEU A 86 9.69 -7.65 -7.44
N MET A 87 8.58 -6.93 -7.36
CA MET A 87 7.28 -7.49 -6.97
C MET A 87 6.45 -7.98 -8.17
N ASP A 88 6.89 -7.77 -9.39
CA ASP A 88 6.20 -8.27 -10.56
C ASP A 88 6.47 -9.79 -10.70
N SER A 89 5.55 -10.59 -10.16
CA SER A 89 5.61 -12.05 -10.08
C SER A 89 5.60 -12.75 -11.45
N THR A 90 5.68 -12.03 -12.54
CA THR A 90 5.75 -12.59 -13.89
C THR A 90 7.19 -12.85 -14.36
N THR A 91 8.20 -12.40 -13.65
CA THR A 91 9.60 -12.74 -13.96
C THR A 91 9.87 -14.16 -13.44
N LYS A 92 9.87 -15.13 -14.37
CA LYS A 92 10.37 -16.47 -14.14
C LYS A 92 11.84 -16.38 -13.72
N VAL A 93 12.09 -16.40 -12.42
CA VAL A 93 13.43 -16.66 -11.90
C VAL A 93 13.60 -18.16 -11.90
N GLU A 94 14.47 -18.67 -12.76
CA GLU A 94 14.79 -20.11 -12.90
C GLU A 94 15.51 -20.71 -11.67
N ASP A 95 15.79 -19.91 -10.64
CA ASP A 95 16.31 -20.39 -9.36
C ASP A 95 15.23 -20.18 -8.29
N ALA A 96 14.57 -21.29 -7.96
CA ALA A 96 13.41 -21.38 -7.08
C ALA A 96 13.68 -20.83 -5.66
N VAL A 97 13.45 -19.55 -5.48
CA VAL A 97 12.90 -19.07 -4.21
C VAL A 97 11.39 -19.29 -4.33
N ASP A 98 10.84 -20.01 -3.38
CA ASP A 98 9.42 -20.35 -3.31
C ASP A 98 8.60 -19.03 -3.25
N ILE A 99 8.06 -18.60 -4.42
CA ILE A 99 7.36 -17.31 -4.61
C ILE A 99 5.97 -17.33 -3.95
N SER A 100 5.71 -18.26 -3.04
CA SER A 100 4.45 -18.34 -2.29
C SER A 100 4.32 -17.29 -1.17
N GLU A 101 5.36 -16.54 -0.86
CA GLU A 101 5.31 -15.52 0.19
C GLU A 101 4.92 -14.14 -0.38
N VAL A 102 3.62 -13.92 -0.55
CA VAL A 102 3.10 -12.57 -0.73
C VAL A 102 3.31 -11.80 0.58
N TYR A 103 4.23 -10.86 0.59
CA TYR A 103 4.47 -10.03 1.77
C TYR A 103 3.27 -9.10 2.01
N MET A 104 2.62 -9.30 3.16
CA MET A 104 1.56 -8.43 3.63
C MET A 104 2.10 -7.39 4.61
N TYR A 105 1.57 -6.19 4.54
CA TYR A 105 1.93 -5.07 5.42
C TYR A 105 0.70 -4.63 6.19
N ASP A 106 0.85 -4.41 7.50
CA ASP A 106 -0.22 -3.79 8.28
C ASP A 106 -0.49 -2.38 7.73
N GLY A 107 -1.68 -2.19 7.20
CA GLY A 107 -2.06 -0.97 6.48
C GLY A 107 -2.15 0.25 7.40
N PHE A 108 -2.54 0.06 8.66
CA PHE A 108 -2.59 1.16 9.63
C PHE A 108 -1.20 1.57 10.09
N GLU A 109 -0.30 0.61 10.28
CA GLU A 109 1.09 0.92 10.63
C GLU A 109 1.82 1.57 9.44
N LEU A 110 1.58 1.09 8.20
CA LEU A 110 2.11 1.74 7.00
C LEU A 110 1.63 3.20 6.90
N GLN A 111 0.34 3.43 7.17
CA GLN A 111 -0.21 4.78 7.18
C GLN A 111 0.45 5.66 8.26
N LYS A 112 0.77 5.10 9.44
CA LYS A 112 1.52 5.83 10.49
C LYS A 112 2.92 6.22 10.04
N ILE A 113 3.63 5.35 9.28
CA ILE A 113 4.94 5.67 8.72
C ILE A 113 4.83 6.86 7.75
N LEU A 114 3.76 6.91 6.95
CA LEU A 114 3.53 7.96 5.95
C LEU A 114 2.92 9.24 6.53
N ARG A 115 2.60 9.28 7.82
CA ARG A 115 1.87 10.42 8.44
C ARG A 115 2.62 11.75 8.35
N TYR A 116 3.94 11.74 8.17
CA TYR A 116 4.73 12.96 7.98
C TYR A 116 4.33 13.76 6.71
N LEU A 117 3.68 13.10 5.74
CA LEU A 117 3.15 13.78 4.55
C LEU A 117 2.03 14.77 4.90
N ASN A 118 1.36 14.57 6.04
CA ASN A 118 0.13 15.26 6.40
C ASN A 118 0.39 16.58 7.17
N GLU A 119 1.42 17.32 6.79
CA GLU A 119 1.73 18.63 7.37
C GLU A 119 0.70 19.67 6.94
N ASP A 120 0.26 19.62 5.68
CA ASP A 120 -0.78 20.51 5.15
C ASP A 120 -2.13 19.80 5.14
N LYS A 121 -3.08 20.33 5.95
CA LYS A 121 -4.44 19.77 6.07
C LYS A 121 -5.33 20.00 4.85
N GLU A 122 -4.95 20.91 3.95
CA GLU A 122 -5.68 21.18 2.72
C GLU A 122 -5.23 20.27 1.56
N VAL A 123 -4.20 19.44 1.79
CA VAL A 123 -3.67 18.49 0.81
C VAL A 123 -4.10 17.06 1.16
N LEU A 124 -4.70 16.37 0.19
CA LEU A 124 -4.94 14.93 0.26
C LEU A 124 -3.78 14.18 -0.39
N HIS A 125 -3.13 13.33 0.38
CA HIS A 125 -2.08 12.45 -0.12
C HIS A 125 -2.65 11.06 -0.42
N ILE A 126 -2.42 10.55 -1.63
CA ILE A 126 -2.83 9.21 -2.05
C ILE A 126 -1.59 8.45 -2.53
N VAL A 127 -1.28 7.35 -1.86
CA VAL A 127 -0.17 6.48 -2.20
C VAL A 127 -0.70 5.25 -2.91
N ILE A 128 -0.30 5.06 -4.18
CA ILE A 128 -0.64 3.89 -4.98
C ILE A 128 0.58 2.97 -4.97
N THR A 129 0.40 1.76 -4.46
CA THR A 129 1.47 0.80 -4.22
C THR A 129 1.05 -0.61 -4.66
N ASN A 130 2.00 -1.42 -5.09
CA ASN A 130 1.80 -2.85 -5.30
C ASN A 130 2.03 -3.68 -4.03
N ARG A 131 2.41 -3.07 -2.90
CA ARG A 131 2.48 -3.75 -1.61
C ARG A 131 1.09 -4.20 -1.18
N LEU A 132 0.94 -5.48 -0.82
CA LEU A 132 -0.32 -5.97 -0.28
C LEU A 132 -0.56 -5.40 1.12
N THR A 133 -1.57 -4.57 1.26
CA THR A 133 -1.99 -4.05 2.56
C THR A 133 -3.07 -4.92 3.20
N CYS A 134 -3.05 -5.04 4.51
CA CYS A 134 -4.05 -5.78 5.28
C CYS A 134 -4.39 -5.07 6.58
N THR A 135 -5.50 -5.45 7.19
CA THR A 135 -5.90 -5.00 8.52
C THR A 135 -6.35 -6.17 9.37
N PHE A 136 -6.00 -6.16 10.65
CA PHE A 136 -6.47 -7.16 11.59
C PHE A 136 -7.95 -6.91 11.93
N ASP A 137 -8.75 -7.97 11.94
CA ASP A 137 -10.15 -7.95 12.35
C ASP A 137 -10.29 -8.75 13.65
N GLU A 138 -10.71 -8.08 14.72
CA GLU A 138 -10.90 -8.68 16.06
C GLU A 138 -12.07 -9.68 16.10
N ASN A 139 -13.01 -9.62 15.15
CA ASN A 139 -14.17 -10.50 15.15
C ASN A 139 -13.81 -11.93 14.75
N ASP A 140 -12.87 -12.10 13.83
CA ASP A 140 -12.40 -13.43 13.39
C ASP A 140 -10.93 -13.68 13.73
N ASN A 141 -10.27 -12.75 14.44
CA ASN A 141 -8.90 -12.81 14.90
C ASN A 141 -7.90 -13.12 13.76
N ARG A 142 -8.00 -12.36 12.67
CA ARG A 142 -7.07 -12.52 11.55
C ARG A 142 -6.90 -11.24 10.72
N TYR A 143 -5.80 -11.20 9.97
CA TYR A 143 -5.58 -10.19 8.95
C TYR A 143 -6.38 -10.48 7.68
N HIS A 144 -6.95 -9.43 7.11
CA HIS A 144 -7.62 -9.44 5.82
C HIS A 144 -6.94 -8.48 4.85
N ALA A 145 -6.72 -8.94 3.62
CA ALA A 145 -6.23 -8.08 2.55
C ALA A 145 -7.19 -6.90 2.31
N ARG A 146 -6.63 -5.73 2.05
CA ARG A 146 -7.36 -4.49 1.79
C ARG A 146 -6.85 -3.83 0.51
N ALA A 147 -7.77 -3.48 -0.36
CA ALA A 147 -7.47 -2.66 -1.53
C ALA A 147 -7.21 -1.20 -1.16
N VAL A 148 -7.86 -0.71 -0.11
CA VAL A 148 -7.78 0.70 0.30
C VAL A 148 -7.68 0.81 1.82
N ILE A 149 -6.72 1.62 2.29
CA ILE A 149 -6.66 2.11 3.66
C ILE A 149 -7.06 3.59 3.62
N CYS A 150 -8.25 3.89 4.14
CA CYS A 150 -8.80 5.24 4.13
C CYS A 150 -8.15 6.09 5.24
N ALA A 151 -7.88 7.31 4.97
CA ALA A 151 -7.58 8.50 5.76
C ALA A 151 -6.66 9.43 4.94
N ASN A 152 -5.88 10.31 5.58
CA ASN A 152 -4.83 11.08 4.93
C ASN A 152 -3.49 10.77 5.64
N PRO A 153 -2.49 10.21 4.93
CA PRO A 153 -2.55 9.75 3.54
C PRO A 153 -3.47 8.52 3.36
N ALA A 154 -4.15 8.45 2.22
CA ALA A 154 -4.84 7.24 1.78
C ALA A 154 -3.84 6.30 1.08
N ILE A 155 -4.02 4.98 1.22
CA ILE A 155 -3.18 4.00 0.55
C ILE A 155 -4.06 3.13 -0.34
N ILE A 156 -3.69 2.98 -1.60
CA ILE A 156 -4.35 2.09 -2.57
C ILE A 156 -3.36 0.99 -2.93
N SER A 157 -3.70 -0.24 -2.58
CA SER A 157 -2.92 -1.43 -2.91
C SER A 157 -3.46 -2.07 -4.17
N THR A 158 -2.70 -2.07 -5.27
CA THR A 158 -3.11 -2.74 -6.52
C THR A 158 -3.16 -4.25 -6.33
N THR A 159 -2.19 -4.84 -5.63
CA THR A 159 -2.22 -6.26 -5.24
C THR A 159 -3.43 -6.55 -4.36
N GLY A 160 -3.78 -5.63 -3.44
CA GLY A 160 -4.98 -5.77 -2.61
C GLY A 160 -6.29 -5.75 -3.41
N ILE A 161 -6.34 -5.07 -4.56
CA ILE A 161 -7.49 -5.11 -5.47
C ILE A 161 -7.66 -6.51 -6.07
N ILE A 162 -6.56 -7.21 -6.35
CA ILE A 162 -6.56 -8.56 -6.94
C ILE A 162 -6.82 -9.62 -5.85
N GLU A 163 -6.09 -9.54 -4.74
CA GLU A 163 -6.10 -10.55 -3.66
C GLU A 163 -7.30 -10.41 -2.70
N ALA A 164 -7.91 -9.24 -2.64
CA ALA A 164 -9.13 -9.00 -1.87
C ALA A 164 -10.33 -8.83 -2.82
N PRO A 165 -10.77 -9.89 -3.51
CA PRO A 165 -11.85 -9.79 -4.46
C PRO A 165 -13.10 -9.26 -3.77
N ALA A 166 -13.81 -8.37 -4.46
CA ALA A 166 -15.09 -7.89 -4.00
C ALA A 166 -15.99 -9.09 -3.70
N LYS A 167 -16.63 -9.08 -2.54
CA LYS A 167 -17.61 -10.12 -2.21
C LYS A 167 -18.73 -10.11 -3.24
N PRO A 168 -19.41 -11.25 -3.49
CA PRO A 168 -20.54 -11.31 -4.39
C PRO A 168 -21.56 -10.23 -4.05
N ARG A 169 -22.27 -9.74 -5.07
CA ARG A 169 -23.23 -8.64 -4.91
C ARG A 169 -24.30 -8.96 -3.85
N GLU A 170 -24.70 -10.21 -3.74
CA GLU A 170 -25.65 -10.76 -2.77
C GLU A 170 -25.20 -10.50 -1.33
N TYR A 171 -23.90 -10.61 -1.04
CA TYR A 171 -23.34 -10.36 0.29
C TYR A 171 -23.63 -8.95 0.82
N TYR A 172 -23.65 -7.95 -0.07
CA TYR A 172 -23.91 -6.56 0.32
C TYR A 172 -25.39 -6.25 0.50
N PHE A 173 -26.28 -7.08 -0.07
CA PHE A 173 -27.74 -6.91 0.09
C PHE A 173 -28.30 -7.62 1.32
N GLU A 174 -27.61 -8.65 1.81
CA GLU A 174 -28.02 -9.35 3.06
C GLU A 174 -27.57 -8.60 4.33
N ALA A 175 -26.65 -7.64 4.21
CA ALA A 175 -26.14 -6.86 5.34
C ALA A 175 -26.88 -5.52 5.56
N MET A 176 -27.89 -5.20 4.76
CA MET A 176 -28.76 -4.03 4.90
C MET A 176 -30.13 -4.42 5.46
#